data_3e88b170cf4f05852e455ebf79398b6b
#
_entry.id   3e88b170cf4f05852e455ebf79398b6b
#
_cell.length_a   1.000
_cell.length_b   1.000
_cell.length_c   1.000
_cell.angle_alpha   90.00
_cell.angle_beta   90.00
_cell.angle_gamma   90.00
#
_symmetry.space_group_name_H-M   'P 1'
#
loop_
_entity.id
_entity.type
_entity.pdbx_description
1 polymer ?
#
loop_
_entity_poly.entity_id
_entity_poly.type
_entity_poly.pdbx_seq_one_letter_code
_entity_poly.pdbx_strand_id
1 'polypeptide(L)'
;MQIQANGTLIDYATQKTILNMNLESPKVTLDKSAEDAFNFLSDVKNFESLMPENISKFEVLEDDKFLFALKGMPEIVLKKKEAIPNSKIVLGAAGGKLDFALTGHISEIDTDKSEVQLAFSGEFNAMMGMMIKGPITKFIETLVTNMKSAF
;
A
#
# COMPACT_ATOMS: atom_id res chain seq x y z
N MET A 1 -10.41 -25.99 3.29
CA MET A 1 -9.50 -24.89 3.67
C MET A 1 -9.45 -24.75 5.17
N GLN A 2 -8.27 -24.64 5.75
CA GLN A 2 -8.10 -24.54 7.19
C GLN A 2 -7.22 -23.34 7.51
N ILE A 3 -7.58 -22.60 8.57
CA ILE A 3 -6.84 -21.42 9.02
C ILE A 3 -5.97 -21.82 10.19
N GLN A 4 -4.67 -21.46 10.13
CA GLN A 4 -3.73 -21.63 11.22
C GLN A 4 -3.59 -20.33 12.01
N ALA A 5 -3.06 -20.42 13.25
CA ALA A 5 -2.99 -19.29 14.17
C ALA A 5 -2.16 -18.11 13.65
N ASN A 6 -1.24 -18.33 12.72
CA ASN A 6 -0.37 -17.28 12.14
C ASN A 6 -0.97 -16.65 10.89
N GLY A 7 -2.25 -16.88 10.58
CA GLY A 7 -2.89 -16.36 9.39
C GLY A 7 -2.63 -17.15 8.12
N THR A 8 -1.94 -18.29 8.22
CA THR A 8 -1.67 -19.15 7.08
C THR A 8 -2.90 -20.01 6.79
N LEU A 9 -3.30 -20.04 5.53
CA LEU A 9 -4.40 -20.87 5.05
C LEU A 9 -3.86 -22.05 4.25
N ILE A 10 -4.49 -23.22 4.43
CA ILE A 10 -4.19 -24.40 3.64
C ILE A 10 -5.40 -24.71 2.80
N ASP A 11 -5.23 -24.72 1.48
CA ASP A 11 -6.27 -25.10 0.54
C ASP A 11 -6.11 -26.59 0.23
N TYR A 12 -6.95 -27.39 0.84
CA TYR A 12 -6.88 -28.82 0.68
C TYR A 12 -7.26 -29.31 -0.72
N ALA A 13 -8.03 -28.51 -1.47
CA ALA A 13 -8.41 -28.89 -2.85
C ALA A 13 -7.21 -28.78 -3.80
N THR A 14 -6.36 -27.77 -3.62
CA THR A 14 -5.15 -27.57 -4.42
C THR A 14 -3.88 -27.93 -3.68
N GLN A 15 -3.98 -28.17 -2.37
CA GLN A 15 -2.87 -28.45 -1.46
C GLN A 15 -1.82 -27.34 -1.46
N LYS A 16 -2.27 -26.10 -1.64
CA LYS A 16 -1.42 -24.90 -1.58
C LYS A 16 -1.57 -24.21 -0.25
N THR A 17 -0.45 -23.74 0.29
CA THR A 17 -0.43 -22.89 1.47
C THR A 17 -0.56 -21.44 1.02
N ILE A 18 -1.57 -20.75 1.54
CA ILE A 18 -1.85 -19.36 1.23
C ILE A 18 -1.62 -18.52 2.49
N LEU A 19 -0.83 -17.47 2.37
CA LEU A 19 -0.58 -16.52 3.45
C LEU A 19 -1.45 -15.29 3.23
N ASN A 20 -2.36 -15.03 4.17
CA ASN A 20 -3.08 -13.77 4.24
C ASN A 20 -2.18 -12.74 4.91
N MET A 21 -1.88 -11.67 4.19
CA MET A 21 -1.00 -10.62 4.68
C MET A 21 -1.80 -9.36 4.97
N ASN A 22 -1.64 -8.83 6.18
CA ASN A 22 -2.23 -7.56 6.60
C ASN A 22 -1.15 -6.79 7.35
N LEU A 23 -0.63 -5.75 6.73
CA LEU A 23 0.44 -4.93 7.27
C LEU A 23 -0.07 -3.50 7.43
N GLU A 24 0.28 -2.85 8.52
CA GLU A 24 -0.10 -1.46 8.77
C GLU A 24 1.15 -0.65 9.08
N SER A 25 1.19 0.57 8.55
CA SER A 25 2.23 1.53 8.92
C SER A 25 1.88 2.17 10.27
N PRO A 26 2.83 2.84 10.91
CA PRO A 26 2.48 3.75 11.99
C PRO A 26 1.54 4.84 11.47
N LYS A 27 0.76 5.42 12.38
CA LYS A 27 -0.04 6.60 12.07
C LYS A 27 0.85 7.83 12.15
N VAL A 28 0.76 8.71 11.16
CA VAL A 28 1.52 9.96 11.16
C VAL A 28 0.56 11.14 11.14
N THR A 29 0.93 12.18 11.87
CA THR A 29 0.19 13.44 11.86
C THR A 29 0.79 14.37 10.83
N LEU A 30 -0.06 14.92 9.98
CA LEU A 30 0.32 15.89 8.96
C LEU A 30 -0.21 17.27 9.36
N ASP A 31 0.60 18.31 9.14
CA ASP A 31 0.14 19.71 9.29
C ASP A 31 -0.58 20.14 8.02
N LYS A 32 -1.53 19.32 7.60
CA LYS A 32 -2.37 19.50 6.41
C LYS A 32 -3.76 19.00 6.73
N SER A 33 -4.77 19.62 6.13
CA SER A 33 -6.16 19.18 6.30
C SER A 33 -6.36 17.76 5.72
N ALA A 34 -7.43 17.11 6.15
CA ALA A 34 -7.81 15.82 5.59
C ALA A 34 -8.09 15.93 4.09
N GLU A 35 -8.66 17.06 3.64
CA GLU A 35 -8.88 17.31 2.22
C GLU A 35 -7.56 17.39 1.45
N ASP A 36 -6.58 18.14 1.96
CA ASP A 36 -5.28 18.25 1.30
C ASP A 36 -4.57 16.90 1.23
N ALA A 37 -4.62 16.11 2.31
CA ALA A 37 -4.04 14.78 2.33
C ALA A 37 -4.73 13.85 1.32
N PHE A 38 -6.05 13.92 1.24
CA PHE A 38 -6.82 13.15 0.28
C PHE A 38 -6.45 13.53 -1.16
N ASN A 39 -6.41 14.83 -1.46
CA ASN A 39 -6.08 15.31 -2.80
C ASN A 39 -4.65 14.89 -3.21
N PHE A 40 -3.71 14.94 -2.27
CA PHE A 40 -2.35 14.50 -2.52
C PHE A 40 -2.30 13.02 -2.89
N LEU A 41 -2.94 12.16 -2.10
CA LEU A 41 -2.93 10.72 -2.34
C LEU A 41 -3.79 10.31 -3.54
N SER A 42 -4.73 11.15 -3.96
CA SER A 42 -5.58 10.86 -5.11
C SER A 42 -4.84 11.00 -6.44
N ASP A 43 -3.75 11.75 -6.47
CA ASP A 43 -2.94 11.92 -7.67
C ASP A 43 -1.78 10.94 -7.61
N VAL A 44 -1.83 9.90 -8.46
CA VAL A 44 -0.83 8.83 -8.43
C VAL A 44 0.59 9.32 -8.73
N LYS A 45 0.75 10.45 -9.41
CA LYS A 45 2.06 11.06 -9.66
C LYS A 45 2.76 11.45 -8.36
N ASN A 46 2.00 11.80 -7.35
CA ASN A 46 2.56 12.23 -6.06
C ASN A 46 3.24 11.09 -5.31
N PHE A 47 2.94 9.84 -5.67
CA PHE A 47 3.61 8.70 -5.04
C PHE A 47 5.10 8.65 -5.34
N GLU A 48 5.55 9.25 -6.45
CA GLU A 48 6.98 9.29 -6.75
C GLU A 48 7.77 9.97 -5.63
N SER A 49 7.25 11.07 -5.10
CA SER A 49 7.92 11.82 -4.02
C SER A 49 7.92 11.07 -2.69
N LEU A 50 7.11 10.03 -2.56
CA LEU A 50 7.03 9.22 -1.35
C LEU A 50 7.93 7.98 -1.41
N MET A 51 8.44 7.64 -2.59
CA MET A 51 9.18 6.39 -2.78
C MET A 51 10.48 6.35 -2.00
N PRO A 52 10.86 5.16 -1.47
CA PRO A 52 12.11 5.00 -0.75
C PRO A 52 13.32 5.10 -1.69
N GLU A 53 14.51 5.27 -1.10
CA GLU A 53 15.75 5.37 -1.87
C GLU A 53 16.08 4.11 -2.67
N ASN A 54 15.60 2.95 -2.22
CA ASN A 54 15.83 1.69 -2.92
C ASN A 54 14.84 1.42 -4.04
N ILE A 55 14.10 2.44 -4.47
CA ILE A 55 13.26 2.34 -5.66
C ILE A 55 14.14 2.15 -6.88
N SER A 56 13.85 1.15 -7.72
CA SER A 56 14.59 0.92 -8.95
C SER A 56 13.82 1.42 -10.16
N LYS A 57 12.50 1.60 -10.04
CA LYS A 57 11.67 2.05 -11.13
C LYS A 57 10.39 2.69 -10.59
N PHE A 58 9.98 3.78 -11.24
CA PHE A 58 8.66 4.38 -11.01
C PHE A 58 8.18 4.97 -12.33
N GLU A 59 6.96 4.63 -12.73
CA GLU A 59 6.41 5.09 -14.00
C GLU A 59 4.90 5.26 -13.87
N VAL A 60 4.38 6.42 -14.22
CA VAL A 60 2.95 6.65 -14.31
C VAL A 60 2.48 6.12 -15.66
N LEU A 61 1.58 5.15 -15.65
CA LEU A 61 1.08 4.50 -16.85
C LEU A 61 -0.18 5.17 -17.37
N GLU A 62 -1.08 5.56 -16.47
CA GLU A 62 -2.34 6.24 -16.78
C GLU A 62 -2.64 7.21 -15.64
N ASP A 63 -3.70 7.99 -15.76
CA ASP A 63 -4.07 8.99 -14.74
C ASP A 63 -4.29 8.37 -13.36
N ASP A 64 -4.68 7.10 -13.31
CA ASP A 64 -4.99 6.40 -12.05
C ASP A 64 -4.14 5.16 -11.82
N LYS A 65 -3.05 5.00 -12.57
CA LYS A 65 -2.24 3.77 -12.54
C LYS A 65 -0.76 4.08 -12.61
N PHE A 66 0.02 3.42 -11.77
CA PHE A 66 1.48 3.54 -11.82
C PHE A 66 2.16 2.20 -11.57
N LEU A 67 3.37 2.10 -12.09
CA LEU A 67 4.24 0.96 -11.89
C LEU A 67 5.41 1.37 -11.02
N PHE A 68 5.79 0.50 -10.09
CA PHE A 68 7.02 0.70 -9.32
C PHE A 68 7.71 -0.62 -9.06
N ALA A 69 8.99 -0.55 -8.77
CA ALA A 69 9.76 -1.72 -8.35
C ALA A 69 10.78 -1.29 -7.30
N LEU A 70 10.86 -2.08 -6.24
CA LEU A 70 11.92 -1.97 -5.26
C LEU A 70 13.10 -2.81 -5.74
N LYS A 71 14.31 -2.39 -5.41
CA LYS A 71 15.52 -3.08 -5.82
C LYS A 71 15.48 -4.55 -5.37
N GLY A 72 15.61 -5.46 -6.33
CA GLY A 72 15.56 -6.90 -6.07
C GLY A 72 14.16 -7.48 -5.97
N MET A 73 13.11 -6.68 -6.23
CA MET A 73 11.73 -7.12 -6.16
C MET A 73 11.07 -7.07 -7.55
N PRO A 74 10.01 -7.85 -7.78
CA PRO A 74 9.25 -7.76 -9.02
C PRO A 74 8.59 -6.39 -9.20
N GLU A 75 8.29 -6.06 -10.45
CA GLU A 75 7.50 -4.86 -10.76
C GLU A 75 6.07 -5.03 -10.26
N ILE A 76 5.53 -3.97 -9.70
CA ILE A 76 4.17 -3.94 -9.15
C ILE A 76 3.42 -2.80 -9.83
N VAL A 77 2.21 -3.11 -10.32
CA VAL A 77 1.32 -2.09 -10.90
C VAL A 77 0.13 -1.91 -9.97
N LEU A 78 -0.10 -0.67 -9.56
CA LEU A 78 -1.22 -0.29 -8.72
C LEU A 78 -2.15 0.65 -9.49
N LYS A 79 -3.45 0.44 -9.29
CA LYS A 79 -4.49 1.27 -9.87
C LYS A 79 -5.42 1.76 -8.78
N LYS A 80 -5.85 3.01 -8.87
CA LYS A 80 -6.84 3.55 -7.94
C LYS A 80 -8.17 2.83 -8.14
N LYS A 81 -8.64 2.12 -7.12
CA LYS A 81 -9.85 1.32 -7.15
C LYS A 81 -11.02 1.98 -6.45
N GLU A 82 -10.75 2.74 -5.40
CA GLU A 82 -11.77 3.37 -4.60
C GLU A 82 -11.22 4.66 -4.00
N ALA A 83 -12.05 5.68 -3.90
CA ALA A 83 -11.71 6.93 -3.25
C ALA A 83 -12.93 7.44 -2.51
N ILE A 84 -12.79 7.63 -1.20
CA ILE A 84 -13.82 8.25 -0.37
C ILE A 84 -13.24 9.57 0.09
N PRO A 85 -13.83 10.72 -0.34
CA PRO A 85 -13.25 12.02 -0.07
C PRO A 85 -12.90 12.23 1.40
N ASN A 86 -11.69 12.72 1.61
CA ASN A 86 -11.13 13.09 2.91
C ASN A 86 -10.98 11.93 3.90
N SER A 87 -11.16 10.66 3.45
CA SER A 87 -11.19 9.51 4.34
C SER A 87 -10.34 8.34 3.88
N LYS A 88 -10.40 7.97 2.59
CA LYS A 88 -9.77 6.72 2.15
C LYS A 88 -9.43 6.74 0.66
N ILE A 89 -8.25 6.22 0.34
CA ILE A 89 -7.83 5.89 -1.03
C ILE A 89 -7.43 4.42 -1.05
N VAL A 90 -7.98 3.66 -1.99
CA VAL A 90 -7.59 2.26 -2.19
C VAL A 90 -6.91 2.11 -3.54
N LEU A 91 -5.67 1.61 -3.51
CA LEU A 91 -4.92 1.23 -4.69
C LEU A 91 -4.85 -0.29 -4.72
N GLY A 92 -5.29 -0.89 -5.81
CA GLY A 92 -5.30 -2.34 -5.95
C GLY A 92 -4.40 -2.81 -7.07
N ALA A 93 -4.12 -4.09 -7.08
CA ALA A 93 -3.34 -4.71 -8.15
C ALA A 93 -4.05 -4.51 -9.50
N ALA A 94 -3.31 -4.04 -10.49
CA ALA A 94 -3.82 -3.82 -11.84
C ALA A 94 -3.36 -4.94 -12.75
N GLY A 95 -4.13 -6.01 -12.78
CA GLY A 95 -3.79 -7.18 -13.58
C GLY A 95 -2.76 -8.07 -12.89
N GLY A 96 -2.38 -9.15 -13.56
CA GLY A 96 -1.44 -10.11 -13.02
C GLY A 96 -2.11 -11.17 -12.14
N LYS A 97 -1.28 -11.98 -11.50
CA LYS A 97 -1.74 -13.13 -10.73
C LYS A 97 -1.90 -12.85 -9.24
N LEU A 98 -1.45 -11.69 -8.79
CA LEU A 98 -1.47 -11.35 -7.37
C LEU A 98 -2.66 -10.44 -7.08
N ASP A 99 -3.35 -10.72 -5.99
CA ASP A 99 -4.46 -9.91 -5.52
C ASP A 99 -4.04 -9.22 -4.21
N PHE A 100 -3.85 -7.90 -4.27
CA PHE A 100 -3.45 -7.12 -3.11
C PHE A 100 -3.95 -5.69 -3.24
N ALA A 101 -3.96 -4.98 -2.11
CA ALA A 101 -4.38 -3.60 -2.04
C ALA A 101 -3.52 -2.82 -1.08
N LEU A 102 -3.25 -1.57 -1.44
CA LEU A 102 -2.64 -0.57 -0.57
C LEU A 102 -3.69 0.48 -0.28
N THR A 103 -4.04 0.65 0.99
CA THR A 103 -5.08 1.58 1.41
C THR A 103 -4.49 2.70 2.25
N GLY A 104 -4.81 3.94 1.88
CA GLY A 104 -4.50 5.10 2.70
C GLY A 104 -5.74 5.49 3.50
N HIS A 105 -5.63 5.43 4.82
CA HIS A 105 -6.68 5.89 5.74
C HIS A 105 -6.34 7.28 6.22
N ILE A 106 -7.30 8.19 6.11
CA ILE A 106 -7.14 9.59 6.47
C ILE A 106 -8.18 9.94 7.53
N SER A 107 -7.75 10.54 8.62
CA SER A 107 -8.63 11.01 9.68
C SER A 107 -8.39 12.48 9.96
N GLU A 108 -9.45 13.26 10.07
CA GLU A 108 -9.35 14.65 10.45
C GLU A 108 -9.04 14.76 11.95
N ILE A 109 -7.99 15.53 12.30
CA ILE A 109 -7.68 15.86 13.69
C ILE A 109 -8.26 17.23 14.01
N ASP A 110 -8.01 18.21 13.14
CA ASP A 110 -8.66 19.52 13.16
C ASP A 110 -8.67 20.09 11.74
N THR A 111 -9.03 21.35 11.58
CA THR A 111 -9.18 21.94 10.24
C THR A 111 -7.89 21.96 9.43
N ASP A 112 -6.75 21.99 10.08
CA ASP A 112 -5.44 22.08 9.43
C ASP A 112 -4.53 20.91 9.76
N LYS A 113 -5.08 19.86 10.38
CA LYS A 113 -4.31 18.67 10.74
C LYS A 113 -5.07 17.41 10.43
N SER A 114 -4.34 16.42 9.96
CA SER A 114 -4.87 15.10 9.68
C SER A 114 -3.91 14.01 10.12
N GLU A 115 -4.44 12.82 10.24
CA GLU A 115 -3.67 11.63 10.54
C GLU A 115 -3.80 10.67 9.38
N VAL A 116 -2.68 10.08 8.94
CA VAL A 116 -2.66 9.15 7.83
C VAL A 116 -2.01 7.85 8.27
N GLN A 117 -2.61 6.74 7.87
CA GLN A 117 -2.05 5.41 8.05
C GLN A 117 -2.19 4.64 6.74
N LEU A 118 -1.15 3.92 6.35
CA LEU A 118 -1.18 3.05 5.18
C LEU A 118 -1.33 1.60 5.64
N ALA A 119 -2.14 0.85 4.90
CA ALA A 119 -2.36 -0.56 5.15
C ALA A 119 -2.18 -1.34 3.85
N PHE A 120 -1.50 -2.46 3.94
CA PHE A 120 -1.31 -3.36 2.80
C PHE A 120 -1.96 -4.69 3.13
N SER A 121 -2.78 -5.20 2.20
CA SER A 121 -3.44 -6.48 2.37
C SER A 121 -3.37 -7.29 1.09
N GLY A 122 -3.28 -8.60 1.21
CA GLY A 122 -3.27 -9.47 0.04
C GLY A 122 -3.13 -10.93 0.42
N GLU A 123 -3.34 -11.78 -0.57
CA GLU A 123 -3.14 -13.22 -0.44
C GLU A 123 -1.97 -13.64 -1.32
N PHE A 124 -1.01 -14.35 -0.74
CA PHE A 124 0.19 -14.80 -1.43
C PHE A 124 0.45 -16.25 -1.09
N ASN A 125 1.16 -16.98 -1.97
CA ASN A 125 1.67 -18.26 -1.52
C ASN A 125 2.64 -18.02 -0.37
N ALA A 126 2.80 -19.02 0.52
CA ALA A 126 3.55 -18.83 1.75
C ALA A 126 5.00 -18.39 1.51
N MET A 127 5.65 -18.95 0.49
CA MET A 127 7.04 -18.61 0.18
C MET A 127 7.16 -17.13 -0.24
N MET A 128 6.33 -16.68 -1.16
CA MET A 128 6.35 -15.29 -1.61
C MET A 128 5.98 -14.34 -0.48
N GLY A 129 4.94 -14.68 0.29
CA GLY A 129 4.51 -13.85 1.42
C GLY A 129 5.62 -13.64 2.44
N MET A 130 6.34 -14.70 2.79
CA MET A 130 7.47 -14.59 3.72
C MET A 130 8.60 -13.74 3.14
N MET A 131 8.82 -13.81 1.83
CA MET A 131 9.88 -13.07 1.16
C MET A 131 9.59 -11.57 1.09
N ILE A 132 8.34 -11.19 0.88
CA ILE A 132 7.98 -9.78 0.67
C ILE A 132 7.53 -9.05 1.94
N LYS A 133 7.20 -9.77 3.02
CA LYS A 133 6.65 -9.17 4.24
C LYS A 133 7.53 -8.06 4.81
N GLY A 134 8.82 -8.35 5.01
CA GLY A 134 9.76 -7.36 5.53
C GLY A 134 9.92 -6.14 4.62
N PRO A 135 10.25 -6.35 3.34
CA PRO A 135 10.38 -5.24 2.39
C PRO A 135 9.11 -4.39 2.26
N ILE A 136 7.94 -4.99 2.22
CA ILE A 136 6.68 -4.24 2.10
C ILE A 136 6.35 -3.48 3.38
N THR A 137 6.60 -4.08 4.56
CA THR A 137 6.42 -3.38 5.83
C THR A 137 7.26 -2.10 5.86
N LYS A 138 8.52 -2.21 5.50
CA LYS A 138 9.43 -1.06 5.45
C LYS A 138 8.99 -0.05 4.38
N PHE A 139 8.50 -0.54 3.26
CA PHE A 139 8.01 0.30 2.17
C PHE A 139 6.87 1.20 2.63
N ILE A 140 5.83 0.64 3.25
CA ILE A 140 4.69 1.46 3.69
C ILE A 140 5.05 2.40 4.83
N GLU A 141 5.96 2.01 5.71
CA GLU A 141 6.49 2.91 6.74
C GLU A 141 7.20 4.10 6.12
N THR A 142 8.00 3.87 5.09
CA THR A 142 8.73 4.93 4.39
C THR A 142 7.77 5.86 3.66
N LEU A 143 6.78 5.31 2.96
CA LEU A 143 5.79 6.14 2.26
C LEU A 143 5.09 7.10 3.22
N VAL A 144 4.59 6.60 4.34
CA VAL A 144 3.83 7.42 5.27
C VAL A 144 4.73 8.45 5.97
N THR A 145 5.97 8.08 6.27
CA THR A 145 6.94 9.00 6.86
C THR A 145 7.29 10.12 5.89
N ASN A 146 7.48 9.80 4.62
CA ASN A 146 7.81 10.78 3.59
C ASN A 146 6.68 11.77 3.33
N MET A 147 5.44 11.41 3.65
CA MET A 147 4.31 12.34 3.51
C MET A 147 4.50 13.58 4.38
N LYS A 148 5.20 13.48 5.50
CA LYS A 148 5.42 14.61 6.41
C LYS A 148 6.22 15.75 5.77
N SER A 149 7.03 15.43 4.76
CA SER A 149 7.87 16.42 4.08
C SER A 149 7.56 16.58 2.60
N ALA A 150 6.62 15.82 2.05
CA ALA A 150 6.35 15.81 0.63
C ALA A 150 5.49 16.98 0.16
N PHE A 151 4.73 17.62 1.06
CA PHE A 151 3.88 18.74 0.68
C PHE A 151 3.48 19.64 1.87
#